data_b7869cc5734c57176567b7bf9bce3aad
#
_entry.id   b7869cc5734c57176567b7bf9bce3aad
#
_cell.length_a   1.000
_cell.length_b   1.000
_cell.length_c   1.000
_cell.angle_alpha   90.00
_cell.angle_beta   90.00
_cell.angle_gamma   90.00
#
_symmetry.space_group_name_H-M   'P 1'
#
loop_
_entity.id
_entity.type
_entity.pdbx_description
1 polymer ?
#
loop_
_entity_poly.entity_id
_entity_poly.type
_entity_poly.pdbx_seq_one_letter_code
_entity_poly.pdbx_strand_id
1 'polypeptide(L)'
;MATILKGALTALNTLAQRAYGKANFYTDSSAAAVRQALVDENLKEFAEEGNVYFTLIRLGAIHDYNPYRYVDGLGQCGIDTSRPNQLLMPVSKKAMNKNNKITQTQGWS
;
A
#
# COMPACT_ATOMS: atom_id res chain seq x y z
N MET A 1 -20.59 8.66 -8.56
CA MET A 1 -19.30 8.90 -7.89
C MET A 1 -19.45 9.54 -6.51
N ALA A 2 -20.12 10.70 -6.40
CA ALA A 2 -20.30 11.38 -5.09
C ALA A 2 -20.99 10.53 -4.01
N THR A 3 -21.99 9.73 -4.36
CA THR A 3 -22.70 8.84 -3.42
C THR A 3 -21.77 7.74 -2.87
N ILE A 4 -20.91 7.17 -3.71
CA ILE A 4 -19.93 6.15 -3.32
C ILE A 4 -18.90 6.74 -2.37
N LEU A 5 -18.39 7.92 -2.67
CA LEU A 5 -17.42 8.62 -1.82
C LEU A 5 -18.01 8.99 -0.46
N LYS A 6 -19.27 9.42 -0.42
CA LYS A 6 -19.96 9.69 0.85
C LYS A 6 -20.15 8.41 1.68
N GLY A 7 -20.49 7.28 1.03
CA GLY A 7 -20.60 5.99 1.70
C GLY A 7 -19.27 5.53 2.29
N ALA A 8 -18.18 5.68 1.55
CA ALA A 8 -16.84 5.38 2.02
C ALA A 8 -16.45 6.27 3.21
N LEU A 9 -16.75 7.56 3.14
CA LEU A 9 -16.48 8.52 4.22
C LEU A 9 -17.27 8.15 5.49
N THR A 10 -18.52 7.75 5.35
CA THR A 10 -19.35 7.28 6.48
C THR A 10 -18.73 6.05 7.14
N ALA A 11 -18.28 5.07 6.36
CA ALA A 11 -17.63 3.88 6.88
C ALA A 11 -16.33 4.21 7.62
N LEU A 12 -15.48 5.08 7.07
CA LEU A 12 -14.26 5.57 7.71
C LEU A 12 -14.56 6.29 9.03
N ASN A 13 -15.58 7.13 9.06
CA ASN A 13 -15.98 7.83 10.27
C ASN A 13 -16.56 6.90 11.34
N THR A 14 -17.15 5.78 10.96
CA THR A 14 -17.57 4.74 11.91
C THR A 14 -16.36 4.15 12.65
N LEU A 15 -15.27 3.85 11.92
CA LEU A 15 -14.02 3.39 12.51
C LEU A 15 -13.39 4.46 13.39
N ALA A 16 -13.34 5.70 12.89
CA ALA A 16 -12.77 6.83 13.62
C ALA A 16 -13.56 7.15 14.91
N GLN A 17 -14.88 7.02 14.88
CA GLN A 17 -15.72 7.17 16.08
C GLN A 17 -15.35 6.15 17.15
N ARG A 18 -15.16 4.91 16.76
CA ARG A 18 -14.72 3.85 17.68
C ARG A 18 -13.34 4.12 18.26
N ALA A 19 -12.40 4.54 17.43
CA ALA A 19 -10.99 4.69 17.81
C ALA A 19 -10.69 6.01 18.55
N TYR A 20 -11.33 7.11 18.11
CA TYR A 20 -11.00 8.46 18.59
C TYR A 20 -12.16 9.16 19.31
N GLY A 21 -13.34 8.55 19.34
CA GLY A 21 -14.55 9.16 19.94
C GLY A 21 -15.11 10.35 19.13
N LYS A 22 -14.72 10.51 17.87
CA LYS A 22 -15.13 11.64 17.00
C LYS A 22 -15.93 11.16 15.81
N ALA A 23 -17.21 11.52 15.74
CA ALA A 23 -18.13 11.10 14.69
C ALA A 23 -17.78 11.62 13.28
N ASN A 24 -17.20 12.80 13.20
CA ASN A 24 -16.85 13.46 11.93
C ASN A 24 -15.35 13.76 11.88
N PHE A 25 -14.55 12.73 12.03
CA PHE A 25 -13.10 12.84 11.98
C PHE A 25 -12.60 13.17 10.57
N TYR A 26 -13.18 12.50 9.56
CA TYR A 26 -12.92 12.77 8.15
C TYR A 26 -14.08 13.57 7.58
N THR A 27 -13.80 14.74 7.03
CA THR A 27 -14.82 15.67 6.51
C THR A 27 -14.74 15.89 5.00
N ASP A 28 -13.56 15.72 4.41
CA ASP A 28 -13.35 15.92 2.98
C ASP A 28 -13.79 14.67 2.20
N SER A 29 -14.80 14.84 1.35
CA SER A 29 -15.35 13.77 0.51
C SER A 29 -14.73 13.70 -0.89
N SER A 30 -13.64 14.42 -1.15
CA SER A 30 -12.91 14.28 -2.41
C SER A 30 -12.30 12.88 -2.55
N ALA A 31 -12.17 12.40 -3.78
CA ALA A 31 -11.60 11.08 -4.05
C ALA A 31 -10.17 10.93 -3.50
N ALA A 32 -9.38 11.99 -3.60
CA ALA A 32 -8.01 12.01 -3.09
C ALA A 32 -7.98 11.92 -1.54
N ALA A 33 -8.82 12.70 -0.86
CA ALA A 33 -8.89 12.69 0.60
C ALA A 33 -9.42 11.36 1.14
N VAL A 34 -10.45 10.77 0.51
CA VAL A 34 -10.99 9.47 0.89
C VAL A 34 -9.95 8.37 0.68
N ARG A 35 -9.19 8.42 -0.42
CA ARG A 35 -8.09 7.47 -0.66
C ARG A 35 -7.00 7.59 0.40
N GLN A 36 -6.59 8.80 0.74
CA GLN A 36 -5.59 9.01 1.78
C GLN A 36 -6.08 8.52 3.14
N ALA A 37 -7.32 8.81 3.49
CA ALA A 37 -7.94 8.33 4.73
C ALA A 37 -7.99 6.80 4.80
N LEU A 38 -8.27 6.11 3.66
CA LEU A 38 -8.21 4.65 3.58
C LEU A 38 -6.81 4.11 3.85
N VAL A 39 -5.77 4.73 3.29
CA VAL A 39 -4.38 4.36 3.55
C VAL A 39 -4.06 4.53 5.03
N ASP A 40 -4.38 5.68 5.60
CA ASP A 40 -4.09 6.00 7.00
C ASP A 40 -4.79 5.04 7.97
N GLU A 41 -6.06 4.73 7.75
CA GLU A 41 -6.81 3.79 8.59
C GLU A 41 -6.29 2.35 8.44
N ASN A 42 -5.93 1.91 7.23
CA ASN A 42 -5.31 0.60 7.04
C ASN A 42 -3.98 0.48 7.80
N LEU A 43 -3.16 1.52 7.77
CA LEU A 43 -1.89 1.53 8.48
C LEU A 43 -2.08 1.46 10.00
N LYS A 44 -3.08 2.15 10.52
CA LYS A 44 -3.37 2.17 11.95
C LYS A 44 -4.04 0.87 12.44
N GLU A 45 -5.01 0.36 11.68
CA GLU A 45 -5.81 -0.80 12.08
C GLU A 45 -5.04 -2.11 11.88
N PHE A 46 -4.24 -2.22 10.83
CA PHE A 46 -3.56 -3.44 10.43
C PHE A 46 -2.02 -3.34 10.49
N ALA A 47 -1.51 -2.50 11.37
CA ALA A 47 -0.07 -2.41 11.60
C ALA A 47 0.51 -3.80 11.91
N GLU A 48 1.59 -4.16 11.22
CA GLU A 48 2.30 -5.43 11.38
C GLU A 48 1.54 -6.71 10.96
N GLU A 49 0.33 -6.59 10.42
CA GLU A 49 -0.45 -7.75 9.96
C GLU A 49 -0.14 -8.18 8.50
N GLY A 50 0.73 -7.49 7.80
CA GLY A 50 1.12 -7.81 6.42
C GLY A 50 0.11 -7.41 5.34
N ASN A 51 -1.09 -7.00 5.70
CA ASN A 51 -2.14 -6.61 4.75
C ASN A 51 -1.90 -5.24 4.11
N VAL A 52 -1.13 -4.39 4.75
CA VAL A 52 -0.86 -3.02 4.31
C VAL A 52 -0.21 -2.98 2.95
N TYR A 53 0.75 -3.85 2.70
CA TYR A 53 1.44 -3.94 1.41
C TYR A 53 0.47 -4.14 0.24
N PHE A 54 -0.43 -5.11 0.35
CA PHE A 54 -1.41 -5.40 -0.69
C PHE A 54 -2.45 -4.28 -0.85
N THR A 55 -2.84 -3.64 0.23
CA THR A 55 -3.74 -2.49 0.21
C THR A 55 -3.11 -1.31 -0.51
N LEU A 56 -1.85 -1.00 -0.24
CA LEU A 56 -1.11 0.06 -0.91
C LEU A 56 -0.98 -0.19 -2.42
N ILE A 57 -0.74 -1.44 -2.83
CA ILE A 57 -0.70 -1.81 -4.24
C ILE A 57 -2.07 -1.59 -4.88
N ARG A 58 -3.15 -2.08 -4.29
CA ARG A 58 -4.52 -1.93 -4.84
C ARG A 58 -4.95 -0.48 -4.98
N LEU A 59 -4.57 0.36 -4.04
CA LEU A 59 -4.88 1.80 -4.06
C LEU A 59 -3.93 2.60 -4.95
N GLY A 60 -2.89 1.98 -5.53
CA GLY A 60 -1.86 2.67 -6.28
C GLY A 60 -1.01 3.63 -5.44
N ALA A 61 -1.00 3.43 -4.12
CA ALA A 61 -0.32 4.32 -3.17
C ALA A 61 1.07 3.83 -2.75
N ILE A 62 1.52 2.67 -3.25
CA ILE A 62 2.79 2.05 -2.82
C ILE A 62 4.01 2.91 -3.13
N HIS A 63 3.97 3.68 -4.23
CA HIS A 63 5.07 4.56 -4.61
C HIS A 63 5.10 5.85 -3.80
N ASP A 64 3.94 6.34 -3.38
CA ASP A 64 3.80 7.57 -2.60
C ASP A 64 4.03 7.30 -1.11
N TYR A 65 3.67 6.12 -0.67
CA TYR A 65 3.79 5.68 0.72
C TYR A 65 4.62 4.41 0.81
N ASN A 66 5.89 4.55 1.10
CA ASN A 66 6.79 3.42 1.32
C ASN A 66 7.13 3.31 2.83
N PRO A 67 6.41 2.48 3.59
CA PRO A 67 6.67 2.31 5.02
C PRO A 67 8.03 1.66 5.31
N TYR A 68 8.61 1.02 4.31
CA TYR A 68 9.91 0.34 4.42
C TYR A 68 11.03 1.23 3.87
N ARG A 69 11.02 2.51 4.23
CA ARG A 69 12.04 3.45 3.76
C ARG A 69 13.44 2.99 4.14
N TYR A 70 14.37 3.32 3.28
CA TYR A 70 15.79 3.23 3.57
C TYR A 70 16.14 3.93 4.89
N VAL A 71 16.77 3.22 5.79
CA VAL A 71 17.32 3.77 7.03
C VAL A 71 18.83 3.75 6.89
N ASP A 72 19.45 4.90 6.97
CA ASP A 72 20.91 5.05 6.86
C ASP A 72 21.63 4.09 7.81
N GLY A 73 22.59 3.36 7.25
CA GLY A 73 23.40 2.41 8.00
C GLY A 73 22.81 1.01 8.16
N LEU A 74 21.54 0.79 7.81
CA LEU A 74 20.90 -0.53 7.92
C LEU A 74 20.66 -1.22 6.57
N GLY A 75 21.06 -0.60 5.47
CA GLY A 75 20.79 -1.08 4.13
C GLY A 75 19.41 -0.69 3.62
N GLN A 76 19.17 -0.93 2.34
CA GLN A 76 17.89 -0.62 1.71
C GLN A 76 16.84 -1.68 2.08
N CYS A 77 15.88 -1.29 2.91
CA CYS A 77 14.65 -2.05 3.09
C CYS A 77 13.53 -1.31 2.38
N GLY A 78 12.87 -1.93 1.43
CA GLY A 78 11.69 -1.36 0.83
C GLY A 78 11.67 -1.40 -0.68
N ILE A 79 10.67 -0.76 -1.24
CA ILE A 79 10.43 -0.75 -2.68
C ILE A 79 11.17 0.44 -3.28
N ASP A 80 12.03 0.14 -4.24
CA ASP A 80 12.67 1.17 -5.03
C ASP A 80 11.65 1.78 -6.01
N THR A 81 11.21 3.00 -5.71
CA THR A 81 10.21 3.71 -6.51
C THR A 81 10.71 4.10 -7.90
N SER A 82 12.02 4.06 -8.13
CA SER A 82 12.60 4.24 -9.47
C SER A 82 12.41 3.01 -10.38
N ARG A 83 12.01 1.88 -9.80
CA ARG A 83 11.81 0.61 -10.49
C ARG A 83 10.37 0.11 -10.33
N PRO A 84 9.41 0.67 -11.08
CA PRO A 84 7.99 0.37 -10.91
C PRO A 84 7.63 -1.12 -11.08
N ASN A 85 8.44 -1.87 -11.82
CA ASN A 85 8.21 -3.29 -12.07
C ASN A 85 8.65 -4.20 -10.91
N GLN A 86 9.30 -3.67 -9.88
CA GLN A 86 9.71 -4.45 -8.70
C GLN A 86 8.54 -4.81 -7.77
N LEU A 87 7.33 -4.39 -8.06
CA LEU A 87 6.13 -4.87 -7.36
C LEU A 87 5.86 -6.36 -7.60
N LEU A 88 6.36 -6.90 -8.71
CA LEU A 88 6.29 -8.33 -9.01
C LEU A 88 7.55 -9.01 -8.45
N MET A 89 7.36 -10.16 -7.83
CA MET A 89 8.49 -10.94 -7.29
C MET A 89 9.40 -11.45 -8.41
N PRO A 90 10.71 -11.49 -8.19
CA PRO A 90 11.64 -12.10 -9.14
C PRO A 90 11.47 -13.62 -9.16
N VAL A 91 11.77 -14.23 -10.29
CA VAL A 91 11.93 -15.68 -10.39
C VAL A 91 13.23 -16.09 -9.69
N SER A 92 13.18 -17.09 -8.82
CA SER A 92 14.37 -17.52 -8.10
C SER A 92 15.44 -18.05 -9.05
N LYS A 93 16.70 -17.76 -8.74
CA LYS A 93 17.87 -18.25 -9.50
C LYS A 93 17.85 -19.78 -9.63
N LYS A 94 17.41 -20.48 -8.58
CA LYS A 94 17.29 -21.95 -8.58
C LYS A 94 16.29 -22.44 -9.62
N ALA A 95 15.14 -21.76 -9.77
CA ALA A 95 14.16 -22.11 -10.78
C ALA A 95 14.68 -21.84 -12.19
N MET A 96 15.30 -20.70 -12.43
CA MET A 96 15.91 -20.34 -13.72
C MET A 96 17.02 -21.33 -14.13
N ASN A 97 17.84 -21.77 -13.20
CA ASN A 97 18.91 -22.75 -13.46
C ASN A 97 18.36 -24.14 -13.82
N LYS A 98 17.17 -24.48 -13.35
CA LYS A 98 16.52 -25.76 -13.66
C LYS A 98 15.77 -25.76 -14.97
N ASN A 99 15.35 -24.60 -15.44
CA ASN A 99 14.58 -24.46 -16.68
C ASN A 99 15.04 -23.22 -17.46
N ASN A 100 15.81 -23.45 -18.49
CA ASN A 100 16.38 -22.40 -19.33
C ASN A 100 15.36 -21.66 -20.22
N LYS A 101 14.09 -22.10 -20.22
CA LYS A 101 13.00 -21.42 -20.93
C LYS A 101 12.31 -20.36 -20.06
N ILE A 102 12.62 -20.30 -18.76
CA ILE A 102 12.09 -19.28 -17.87
C ILE A 102 12.92 -18.02 -18.04
N THR A 103 12.24 -16.90 -18.25
CA THR A 103 12.85 -15.56 -18.25
C THR A 103 12.58 -14.88 -16.91
N GLN A 104 13.48 -13.98 -16.53
CA GLN A 104 13.33 -13.21 -15.31
C GLN A 104 12.14 -12.24 -15.42
N THR A 105 11.47 -12.01 -14.29
CA THR A 105 10.45 -10.96 -14.19
C THR A 105 11.05 -9.62 -14.59
N GLN A 106 10.34 -8.87 -15.42
CA GLN A 106 10.79 -7.55 -15.88
C GLN A 106 11.11 -6.64 -14.67
N GLY A 107 12.23 -5.95 -14.74
CA GLY A 107 12.72 -5.09 -13.65
C GLY A 107 13.71 -5.78 -12.69
N TRP A 108 13.89 -7.10 -12.83
CA TRP A 108 14.85 -7.90 -12.07
C TRP A 108 15.87 -8.53 -13.00
N SER A 109 16.91 -7.84 -13.27
CA SER A 109 18.02 -8.33 -14.11
C SER A 109 19.21 -8.72 -13.28
#